data_832c16d3a1eb5fdd5c784a28776572b7
#
_entry.id   832c16d3a1eb5fdd5c784a28776572b7
#
_cell.length_a   1.000
_cell.length_b   1.000
_cell.length_c   1.000
_cell.angle_alpha   90.00
_cell.angle_beta   90.00
_cell.angle_gamma   90.00
#
_symmetry.space_group_name_H-M   'P 1'
#
loop_
_entity.id
_entity.type
_entity.pdbx_description
1 polymer ?
#
loop_
_entity_poly.entity_id
_entity_poly.type
_entity_poly.pdbx_seq_one_letter_code
_entity_poly.pdbx_strand_id
1 'polypeptide(L)'
;AGAVVFSQTQLQLFKELLIYCGNGRFPLIENSVGSSFLATVVYLDAIDKALHEYISTNMKAFSSFHMVRYVDDMYILISTDKPVGYLHEAYNEIRNEYSSILKKFGLALNAKKCCLKESREINQELKKSLYDEYFNGKRHDIEELFSGALCRFLNALASKLLSDSIDI
;
A
#
# COMPACT_ATOMS: atom_id res chain seq x y z
N ALA A 1 11.38 -1.60 -18.70
CA ALA A 1 10.32 -0.71 -19.16
C ALA A 1 10.97 0.66 -19.41
N GLY A 2 10.88 1.18 -20.64
CA GLY A 2 11.45 2.50 -20.97
C GLY A 2 10.66 3.59 -20.24
N ALA A 3 11.37 4.54 -19.62
CA ALA A 3 10.74 5.71 -19.05
C ALA A 3 10.05 6.50 -20.18
N VAL A 4 8.77 6.81 -19.99
CA VAL A 4 8.07 7.71 -20.90
C VAL A 4 8.60 9.13 -20.64
N VAL A 5 9.30 9.69 -21.60
CA VAL A 5 9.82 11.07 -21.51
C VAL A 5 8.83 12.01 -22.16
N PHE A 6 8.20 12.86 -21.37
CA PHE A 6 7.31 13.92 -21.86
C PHE A 6 8.11 15.16 -22.28
N SER A 7 7.71 15.80 -23.37
CA SER A 7 8.21 17.13 -23.71
C SER A 7 7.70 18.16 -22.69
N GLN A 8 8.38 19.31 -22.58
CA GLN A 8 7.95 20.40 -21.70
C GLN A 8 6.52 20.88 -22.01
N THR A 9 6.15 20.92 -23.29
CA THR A 9 4.79 21.29 -23.71
C THR A 9 3.75 20.28 -23.22
N GLN A 10 4.06 18.97 -23.33
CA GLN A 10 3.17 17.92 -22.83
C GLN A 10 3.00 17.97 -21.30
N LEU A 11 4.10 18.23 -20.57
CA LEU A 11 4.05 18.42 -19.12
C LEU A 11 3.20 19.63 -18.73
N GLN A 12 3.33 20.73 -19.45
CA GLN A 12 2.54 21.94 -19.21
C GLN A 12 1.04 21.70 -19.47
N LEU A 13 0.70 21.10 -20.61
CA LEU A 13 -0.68 20.73 -20.94
C LEU A 13 -1.28 19.77 -19.93
N PHE A 14 -0.51 18.78 -19.48
CA PHE A 14 -0.95 17.85 -18.45
C PHE A 14 -1.22 18.55 -17.11
N LYS A 15 -0.33 19.46 -16.71
CA LYS A 15 -0.51 20.29 -15.52
C LYS A 15 -1.79 21.15 -15.61
N GLU A 16 -2.03 21.80 -16.74
CA GLU A 16 -3.21 22.62 -16.97
C GLU A 16 -4.49 21.77 -16.92
N LEU A 17 -4.47 20.57 -17.52
CA LEU A 17 -5.57 19.64 -17.45
C LEU A 17 -5.88 19.21 -16.00
N LEU A 18 -4.85 18.89 -15.21
CA LEU A 18 -5.04 18.52 -13.81
C LEU A 18 -5.60 19.69 -12.98
N ILE A 19 -5.11 20.90 -13.20
CA ILE A 19 -5.61 22.11 -12.53
C ILE A 19 -7.07 22.35 -12.89
N TYR A 20 -7.42 22.21 -14.16
CA TYR A 20 -8.79 22.36 -14.64
C TYR A 20 -9.73 21.32 -14.03
N CYS A 21 -9.37 20.04 -14.10
CA CYS A 21 -10.18 18.96 -13.55
C CYS A 21 -10.34 19.02 -12.02
N GLY A 22 -9.32 19.51 -11.32
CA GLY A 22 -9.28 19.58 -9.86
C GLY A 22 -9.66 20.94 -9.28
N ASN A 23 -10.13 21.88 -10.11
CA ASN A 23 -10.41 23.27 -9.69
C ASN A 23 -9.25 23.88 -8.87
N GLY A 24 -8.05 23.79 -9.42
CA GLY A 24 -6.82 24.27 -8.78
C GLY A 24 -6.17 23.31 -7.77
N ARG A 25 -6.74 22.13 -7.58
CA ARG A 25 -6.21 21.07 -6.71
C ARG A 25 -5.94 19.80 -7.51
N PHE A 26 -5.14 18.90 -6.95
CA PHE A 26 -5.00 17.57 -7.54
C PHE A 26 -6.36 16.83 -7.47
N PRO A 27 -6.89 16.32 -8.60
CA PRO A 27 -8.22 15.75 -8.66
C PRO A 27 -8.27 14.34 -8.05
N LEU A 28 -8.14 14.26 -6.73
CA LEU A 28 -8.42 13.01 -5.99
C LEU A 28 -9.93 12.90 -5.80
N ILE A 29 -10.54 12.09 -6.62
CA ILE A 29 -11.95 11.71 -6.46
C ILE A 29 -11.94 10.33 -5.82
N GLU A 30 -12.55 10.18 -4.65
CA GLU A 30 -12.74 8.89 -3.99
C GLU A 30 -13.33 7.88 -4.98
N ASN A 31 -12.78 6.66 -4.97
CA ASN A 31 -13.20 5.55 -5.84
C ASN A 31 -12.99 5.76 -7.35
N SER A 32 -12.26 6.79 -7.77
CA SER A 32 -11.86 6.94 -9.16
C SER A 32 -10.57 6.17 -9.45
N VAL A 33 -10.65 5.16 -10.32
CA VAL A 33 -9.49 4.39 -10.77
C VAL A 33 -8.43 5.29 -11.42
N GLY A 34 -8.84 6.27 -12.22
CA GLY A 34 -7.93 7.21 -12.87
C GLY A 34 -7.19 8.09 -11.88
N SER A 35 -7.87 8.63 -10.87
CA SER A 35 -7.26 9.45 -9.83
C SER A 35 -6.33 8.63 -8.94
N SER A 36 -6.72 7.41 -8.58
CA SER A 36 -5.88 6.50 -7.82
C SER A 36 -4.61 6.12 -8.60
N PHE A 37 -4.74 5.87 -9.90
CA PHE A 37 -3.60 5.59 -10.77
C PHE A 37 -2.65 6.79 -10.84
N LEU A 38 -3.16 8.00 -11.07
CA LEU A 38 -2.33 9.22 -11.11
C LEU A 38 -1.62 9.47 -9.77
N ALA A 39 -2.35 9.32 -8.66
CA ALA A 39 -1.76 9.49 -7.34
C ALA A 39 -0.64 8.46 -7.07
N THR A 40 -0.91 7.19 -7.31
CA THR A 40 0.01 6.10 -6.92
C THR A 40 1.15 5.92 -7.91
N VAL A 41 0.87 5.89 -9.21
CA VAL A 41 1.88 5.54 -10.23
C VAL A 41 2.68 6.75 -10.70
N VAL A 42 2.05 7.94 -10.73
CA VAL A 42 2.74 9.13 -11.24
C VAL A 42 3.33 9.97 -10.11
N TYR A 43 2.56 10.24 -9.05
CA TYR A 43 2.98 11.18 -8.02
C TYR A 43 3.75 10.50 -6.87
N LEU A 44 3.25 9.38 -6.37
CA LEU A 44 3.83 8.71 -5.20
C LEU A 44 4.94 7.70 -5.55
N ASP A 45 5.07 7.26 -6.81
CA ASP A 45 6.09 6.29 -7.23
C ASP A 45 7.52 6.73 -6.88
N ALA A 46 7.85 8.00 -7.08
CA ALA A 46 9.17 8.54 -6.74
C ALA A 46 9.44 8.51 -5.22
N ILE A 47 8.41 8.75 -4.42
CA ILE A 47 8.46 8.68 -2.95
C ILE A 47 8.67 7.23 -2.51
N ASP A 48 7.93 6.29 -3.11
CA ASP A 48 8.00 4.88 -2.78
C ASP A 48 9.36 4.29 -3.15
N LYS A 49 9.91 4.66 -4.29
CA LYS A 49 11.27 4.27 -4.71
C LYS A 49 12.33 4.78 -3.74
N ALA A 50 12.25 6.04 -3.33
CA ALA A 50 13.20 6.63 -2.39
C ALA A 50 13.13 5.92 -1.02
N LEU A 51 11.93 5.62 -0.52
CA LEU A 51 11.77 4.90 0.73
C LEU A 51 12.25 3.45 0.62
N HIS A 52 11.95 2.76 -0.48
CA HIS A 52 12.42 1.41 -0.74
C HIS A 52 13.95 1.34 -0.77
N GLU A 53 14.60 2.28 -1.45
CA GLU A 53 16.06 2.38 -1.51
C GLU A 53 16.65 2.61 -0.12
N TYR A 54 16.04 3.53 0.66
CA TYR A 54 16.47 3.78 2.03
C TYR A 54 16.42 2.52 2.89
N ILE A 55 15.29 1.81 2.90
CA ILE A 55 15.11 0.57 3.67
C ILE A 55 16.11 -0.49 3.22
N SER A 56 16.24 -0.71 1.91
CA SER A 56 17.19 -1.68 1.34
C SER A 56 18.64 -1.41 1.73
N THR A 57 19.00 -0.14 1.86
CA THR A 57 20.37 0.27 2.16
C THR A 57 20.67 0.25 3.65
N ASN A 58 19.76 0.71 4.49
CA ASN A 58 20.02 0.99 5.90
C ASN A 58 19.50 -0.12 6.84
N MET A 59 18.41 -0.82 6.49
CA MET A 59 17.79 -1.82 7.35
C MET A 59 18.32 -3.24 7.10
N LYS A 60 19.64 -3.43 7.25
CA LYS A 60 20.33 -4.71 6.96
C LYS A 60 19.90 -5.89 7.84
N ALA A 61 19.24 -5.63 8.96
CA ALA A 61 18.74 -6.67 9.86
C ALA A 61 17.37 -7.23 9.44
N PHE A 62 16.77 -6.70 8.38
CA PHE A 62 15.56 -7.28 7.82
C PHE A 62 15.93 -8.48 6.93
N SER A 63 15.32 -9.63 7.20
CA SER A 63 15.46 -10.81 6.33
C SER A 63 14.76 -10.59 5.00
N SER A 64 13.61 -9.91 5.04
CA SER A 64 12.89 -9.42 3.87
C SER A 64 11.95 -8.29 4.25
N PHE A 65 11.56 -7.48 3.28
CA PHE A 65 10.47 -6.53 3.43
C PHE A 65 9.69 -6.40 2.12
N HIS A 66 8.41 -6.05 2.23
CA HIS A 66 7.53 -5.78 1.11
C HIS A 66 6.77 -4.49 1.37
N MET A 67 6.71 -3.63 0.37
CA MET A 67 5.94 -2.39 0.42
C MET A 67 4.69 -2.53 -0.42
N VAL A 68 3.56 -2.18 0.15
CA VAL A 68 2.26 -2.18 -0.53
C VAL A 68 1.61 -0.83 -0.33
N ARG A 69 1.20 -0.21 -1.42
CA ARG A 69 0.47 1.06 -1.39
C ARG A 69 -0.98 0.84 -1.80
N TYR A 70 -1.88 1.41 -1.02
CA TYR A 70 -3.28 1.56 -1.39
C TYR A 70 -3.65 3.04 -1.31
N VAL A 71 -3.72 3.70 -2.45
CA VAL A 71 -3.93 5.14 -2.61
C VAL A 71 -2.91 5.95 -1.79
N ASP A 72 -3.30 6.53 -0.66
CA ASP A 72 -2.45 7.30 0.26
C ASP A 72 -1.87 6.45 1.42
N ASP A 73 -2.45 5.29 1.68
CA ASP A 73 -1.97 4.39 2.72
C ASP A 73 -0.78 3.54 2.24
N MET A 74 0.29 3.51 3.04
CA MET A 74 1.47 2.69 2.81
C MET A 74 1.58 1.61 3.88
N TYR A 75 1.72 0.37 3.45
CA TYR A 75 1.96 -0.79 4.30
C TYR A 75 3.36 -1.32 4.03
N ILE A 76 4.13 -1.58 5.09
CA ILE A 76 5.45 -2.18 5.00
C ILE A 76 5.44 -3.45 5.85
N LEU A 77 5.49 -4.59 5.18
CA LEU A 77 5.60 -5.88 5.83
C LEU A 77 7.08 -6.21 6.02
N ILE A 78 7.49 -6.50 7.24
CA ILE A 78 8.88 -6.74 7.59
C ILE A 78 9.01 -8.14 8.17
N SER A 79 9.99 -8.89 7.72
CA SER A 79 10.44 -10.14 8.32
C SER A 79 11.83 -9.95 8.91
N THR A 80 12.01 -10.33 10.17
CA THR A 80 13.28 -10.24 10.88
C THR A 80 13.33 -11.24 12.03
N ASP A 81 14.51 -11.69 12.39
CA ASP A 81 14.81 -12.49 13.57
C ASP A 81 15.18 -11.65 14.80
N LYS A 82 15.19 -10.32 14.66
CA LYS A 82 15.52 -9.39 15.74
C LYS A 82 14.37 -9.25 16.74
N PRO A 83 14.68 -8.93 18.01
CA PRO A 83 13.66 -8.75 19.05
C PRO A 83 12.76 -7.55 18.76
N VAL A 84 11.57 -7.55 19.37
CA VAL A 84 10.54 -6.50 19.20
C VAL A 84 11.09 -5.09 19.48
N GLY A 85 12.02 -4.93 20.43
CA GLY A 85 12.66 -3.64 20.70
C GLY A 85 13.35 -3.05 19.46
N TYR A 86 14.04 -3.87 18.70
CA TYR A 86 14.65 -3.45 17.43
C TYR A 86 13.59 -2.99 16.41
N LEU A 87 12.44 -3.68 16.34
CA LEU A 87 11.35 -3.29 15.43
C LEU A 87 10.78 -1.91 15.76
N HIS A 88 10.69 -1.54 17.04
CA HIS A 88 10.26 -0.21 17.44
C HIS A 88 11.26 0.88 17.04
N GLU A 89 12.56 0.62 17.16
CA GLU A 89 13.61 1.54 16.70
C GLU A 89 13.56 1.70 15.19
N ALA A 90 13.55 0.59 14.45
CA ALA A 90 13.45 0.58 13.00
C ALA A 90 12.18 1.25 12.48
N TYR A 91 11.03 1.04 13.14
CA TYR A 91 9.78 1.73 12.83
C TYR A 91 9.92 3.25 12.96
N ASN A 92 10.50 3.73 14.05
CA ASN A 92 10.70 5.16 14.24
C ASN A 92 11.64 5.76 13.19
N GLU A 93 12.69 5.04 12.84
CA GLU A 93 13.66 5.46 11.83
C GLU A 93 13.01 5.53 10.44
N ILE A 94 12.31 4.48 10.02
CA ILE A 94 11.57 4.44 8.74
C ILE A 94 10.52 5.54 8.68
N ARG A 95 9.75 5.73 9.76
CA ARG A 95 8.73 6.78 9.82
C ARG A 95 9.31 8.18 9.69
N ASN A 96 10.45 8.44 10.34
CA ASN A 96 11.13 9.74 10.27
C ASN A 96 11.67 10.00 8.86
N GLU A 97 12.30 9.00 8.24
CA GLU A 97 12.79 9.13 6.88
C GLU A 97 11.64 9.29 5.88
N TYR A 98 10.57 8.50 6.01
CA TYR A 98 9.39 8.66 5.17
C TYR A 98 8.78 10.07 5.29
N SER A 99 8.71 10.61 6.51
CA SER A 99 8.28 12.00 6.73
C SER A 99 9.22 13.00 6.05
N SER A 100 10.53 12.76 6.07
CA SER A 100 11.53 13.58 5.40
C SER A 100 11.37 13.56 3.88
N ILE A 101 11.18 12.37 3.31
CA ILE A 101 10.93 12.18 1.88
C ILE A 101 9.65 12.92 1.47
N LEU A 102 8.54 12.68 2.18
CA LEU A 102 7.26 13.34 1.90
C LEU A 102 7.36 14.86 1.88
N LYS A 103 8.09 15.46 2.82
CA LYS A 103 8.29 16.91 2.89
C LYS A 103 8.96 17.48 1.63
N LYS A 104 9.90 16.74 1.01
CA LYS A 104 10.55 17.14 -0.24
C LYS A 104 9.55 17.27 -1.40
N PHE A 105 8.43 16.55 -1.32
CA PHE A 105 7.34 16.58 -2.29
C PHE A 105 6.14 17.43 -1.85
N GLY A 106 6.29 18.24 -0.79
CA GLY A 106 5.22 19.09 -0.28
C GLY A 106 4.10 18.35 0.45
N LEU A 107 4.34 17.09 0.85
CA LEU A 107 3.39 16.26 1.56
C LEU A 107 3.74 16.16 3.05
N ALA A 108 2.75 15.79 3.86
CA ALA A 108 2.92 15.56 5.28
C ALA A 108 2.41 14.17 5.69
N LEU A 109 3.18 13.50 6.54
CA LEU A 109 2.77 12.22 7.12
C LEU A 109 1.71 12.44 8.21
N ASN A 110 0.62 11.69 8.15
CA ASN A 110 -0.34 11.65 9.25
C ASN A 110 0.17 10.72 10.36
N ALA A 111 0.93 11.28 11.30
CA ALA A 111 1.56 10.53 12.38
C ALA A 111 0.55 9.77 13.27
N LYS A 112 -0.71 10.22 13.34
CA LYS A 112 -1.76 9.55 14.13
C LYS A 112 -2.25 8.24 13.52
N LYS A 113 -2.09 8.08 12.20
CA LYS A 113 -2.42 6.84 11.47
C LYS A 113 -1.26 5.85 11.44
N CYS A 114 -0.04 6.29 11.76
CA CYS A 114 1.13 5.42 11.72
C CYS A 114 1.15 4.50 12.94
N CYS A 115 1.23 3.21 12.71
CA CYS A 115 1.33 2.21 13.78
C CYS A 115 2.23 1.05 13.36
N LEU A 116 2.85 0.42 14.35
CA LEU A 116 3.54 -0.87 14.21
C LEU A 116 2.60 -1.93 14.77
N LYS A 117 2.38 -3.01 14.02
CA LYS A 117 1.52 -4.12 14.43
C LYS A 117 2.22 -5.45 14.18
N GLU A 118 1.99 -6.39 15.06
CA GLU A 118 2.39 -7.78 14.83
C GLU A 118 1.44 -8.46 13.83
N SER A 119 1.94 -9.47 13.10
CA SER A 119 1.14 -10.22 12.13
C SER A 119 -0.10 -10.87 12.75
N ARG A 120 -0.04 -11.23 14.04
CA ARG A 120 -1.19 -11.77 14.79
C ARG A 120 -2.31 -10.75 14.96
N GLU A 121 -1.96 -9.51 15.26
CA GLU A 121 -2.92 -8.41 15.41
C GLU A 121 -3.61 -8.08 14.08
N ILE A 122 -2.83 -8.03 13.00
CA ILE A 122 -3.36 -7.81 11.65
C ILE A 122 -4.36 -8.90 11.28
N ASN A 123 -4.02 -10.16 11.54
CA ASN A 123 -4.93 -11.28 11.27
C ASN A 123 -6.23 -11.21 12.09
N GLN A 124 -6.16 -10.76 13.33
CA GLN A 124 -7.35 -10.58 14.18
C GLN A 124 -8.23 -9.42 13.68
N GLU A 125 -7.62 -8.30 13.32
CA GLU A 125 -8.34 -7.16 12.76
C GLU A 125 -8.98 -7.50 11.41
N LEU A 126 -8.26 -8.18 10.54
CA LEU A 126 -8.77 -8.62 9.25
C LEU A 126 -9.96 -9.56 9.41
N LYS A 127 -9.85 -10.54 10.30
CA LYS A 127 -10.97 -11.45 10.64
C LYS A 127 -12.17 -10.68 11.17
N LYS A 128 -11.94 -9.71 12.06
CA LYS A 128 -13.01 -8.88 12.62
C LYS A 128 -13.68 -8.01 11.55
N SER A 129 -12.89 -7.35 10.71
CA SER A 129 -13.40 -6.49 9.63
C SER A 129 -14.24 -7.28 8.62
N LEU A 130 -13.75 -8.45 8.20
CA LEU A 130 -14.49 -9.35 7.32
C LEU A 130 -15.79 -9.85 7.98
N TYR A 131 -15.73 -10.14 9.27
CA TYR A 131 -16.92 -10.56 10.02
C TYR A 131 -17.98 -9.46 10.09
N ASP A 132 -17.56 -8.24 10.44
CA ASP A 132 -18.48 -7.10 10.55
C ASP A 132 -19.09 -6.72 9.19
N GLU A 133 -18.31 -6.82 8.10
CA GLU A 133 -18.76 -6.47 6.75
C GLU A 133 -19.70 -7.51 6.14
N TYR A 134 -19.37 -8.80 6.25
CA TYR A 134 -20.12 -9.85 5.55
C TYR A 134 -21.20 -10.51 6.39
N PHE A 135 -21.15 -10.44 7.72
CA PHE A 135 -22.08 -11.17 8.60
C PHE A 135 -22.98 -10.28 9.45
N ASN A 136 -22.92 -8.96 9.30
CA ASN A 136 -23.77 -8.00 10.04
C ASN A 136 -23.85 -8.31 11.55
N GLY A 137 -22.74 -8.70 12.17
CA GLY A 137 -22.66 -9.02 13.60
C GLY A 137 -23.34 -10.33 14.02
N LYS A 138 -23.83 -11.17 13.10
CA LYS A 138 -24.33 -12.50 13.45
C LYS A 138 -23.14 -13.45 13.69
N ARG A 139 -23.04 -13.99 14.90
CA ARG A 139 -22.04 -15.01 15.25
C ARG A 139 -22.32 -16.31 14.48
N HIS A 140 -21.62 -16.50 13.38
CA HIS A 140 -21.37 -17.82 12.82
C HIS A 140 -19.96 -18.24 13.26
N ASP A 141 -19.74 -19.53 13.40
CA ASP A 141 -18.44 -20.05 13.82
C ASP A 141 -17.41 -19.74 12.73
N ILE A 142 -16.59 -18.71 12.97
CA ILE A 142 -15.66 -18.14 11.99
C ILE A 142 -14.63 -19.18 11.56
N GLU A 143 -14.24 -20.11 12.45
CA GLU A 143 -13.27 -21.14 12.15
C GLU A 143 -13.79 -22.15 11.10
N GLU A 144 -15.07 -22.47 11.14
CA GLU A 144 -15.70 -23.40 10.20
C GLU A 144 -15.88 -22.77 8.80
N LEU A 145 -16.22 -21.49 8.75
CA LEU A 145 -16.35 -20.71 7.50
C LEU A 145 -15.00 -20.42 6.84
N PHE A 146 -13.98 -20.10 7.61
CA PHE A 146 -12.65 -19.81 7.07
C PHE A 146 -11.90 -21.07 6.63
N SER A 147 -12.07 -22.20 7.31
CA SER A 147 -11.35 -23.43 6.95
C SER A 147 -11.83 -24.09 5.66
N GLY A 148 -13.11 -23.96 5.30
CA GLY A 148 -13.69 -24.67 4.17
C GLY A 148 -14.07 -23.80 2.97
N ALA A 149 -14.83 -22.73 3.17
CA ALA A 149 -15.38 -21.94 2.08
C ALA A 149 -14.37 -20.95 1.51
N LEU A 150 -13.58 -20.28 2.34
CA LEU A 150 -12.54 -19.34 1.89
C LEU A 150 -11.39 -20.07 1.20
N CYS A 151 -10.94 -21.21 1.74
CA CYS A 151 -9.92 -22.01 1.06
C CYS A 151 -10.40 -22.52 -0.30
N ARG A 152 -11.66 -22.94 -0.42
CA ARG A 152 -12.24 -23.34 -1.72
C ARG A 152 -12.34 -22.15 -2.67
N PHE A 153 -12.76 -20.98 -2.18
CA PHE A 153 -12.85 -19.76 -2.98
C PHE A 153 -11.46 -19.30 -3.45
N LEU A 154 -10.47 -19.26 -2.56
CA LEU A 154 -9.10 -18.88 -2.91
C LEU A 154 -8.45 -19.89 -3.86
N ASN A 155 -8.69 -21.18 -3.69
CA ASN A 155 -8.21 -22.21 -4.61
C ASN A 155 -8.90 -22.12 -5.98
N ALA A 156 -10.19 -21.83 -6.02
CA ALA A 156 -10.91 -21.59 -7.27
C ALA A 156 -10.43 -20.33 -8.00
N LEU A 157 -10.17 -19.25 -7.24
CA LEU A 157 -9.62 -18.02 -7.78
C LEU A 157 -8.19 -18.22 -8.32
N ALA A 158 -7.34 -18.91 -7.57
CA ALA A 158 -5.98 -19.24 -8.00
C ALA A 158 -5.97 -20.13 -9.25
N SER A 159 -6.85 -21.13 -9.29
CA SER A 159 -6.99 -22.01 -10.47
C SER A 159 -7.47 -21.23 -11.69
N LYS A 160 -8.38 -20.27 -11.52
CA LYS A 160 -8.86 -19.43 -12.60
C LYS A 160 -7.78 -18.48 -13.12
N LEU A 161 -7.03 -17.83 -12.22
CA LEU A 161 -5.91 -16.97 -12.58
C LEU A 161 -4.79 -17.72 -13.29
N LEU A 162 -4.55 -18.98 -12.93
CA LEU A 162 -3.59 -19.85 -13.60
C LEU A 162 -4.09 -20.30 -14.98
N SER A 163 -5.39 -20.56 -15.15
CA SER A 163 -5.95 -20.93 -16.46
C SER A 163 -5.97 -19.74 -17.42
N ASP A 164 -6.30 -18.55 -16.95
CA ASP A 164 -6.34 -17.33 -17.77
C ASP A 164 -4.92 -16.82 -18.17
N SER A 165 -3.85 -17.32 -17.51
CA SER A 165 -2.46 -17.00 -17.86
C SER A 165 -1.83 -17.95 -18.89
N ILE A 166 -2.57 -18.97 -19.37
CA ILE A 166 -2.08 -19.97 -20.35
C ILE A 166 -2.53 -19.65 -21.79
N ASP A 167 -3.42 -18.67 -21.98
CA ASP A 167 -3.91 -18.23 -23.29
C ASP A 167 -3.25 -16.91 -23.77
N ILE A 168 -1.89 -16.83 -23.70
CA ILE A 168 -1.10 -15.78 -24.38
C ILE A 168 -0.13 -16.40 -25.37
#